data_f6b320c6860bbe41f2c4d48a33802a79
#
_entry.id   f6b320c6860bbe41f2c4d48a33802a79
#
_cell.length_a   1.000
_cell.length_b   1.000
_cell.length_c   1.000
_cell.angle_alpha   90.00
_cell.angle_beta   90.00
_cell.angle_gamma   90.00
#
_symmetry.space_group_name_H-M   'P 1'
#
loop_
_entity.id
_entity.type
_entity.pdbx_description
1 polymer ?
#
loop_
_entity_poly.entity_id
_entity_poly.type
_entity_poly.pdbx_seq_one_letter_code
_entity_poly.pdbx_strand_id
1 'polypeptide(L)'
;MKKSLLAFSGLVLCWLPLAVVAETFGERLSAAAIERTSHSVTYDPAYVQLAYPGGDVAADRGVCADVVVRALRALEIDLQKLVHEDMRENFSAYPNHWGLTRPDKNIDHRRVPNLEKFLTREGARLPSSSDPQDYLPGDIVAWNLKGDKGWLPHIGVVTDKLAASGRPMVVHNIGAGPKLEDVLFDWKMTGHYRYSAPDN
;
A
#
# COMPACT_ATOMS: atom_id res chain seq x y z
N MET A 1 3.04 53.97 -61.70
CA MET A 1 3.10 52.53 -61.38
C MET A 1 3.48 52.40 -59.87
N LYS A 2 2.51 52.14 -58.96
CA LYS A 2 2.76 51.95 -57.54
C LYS A 2 2.82 50.43 -57.24
N LYS A 3 3.93 49.95 -56.73
CA LYS A 3 4.11 48.56 -56.32
C LYS A 3 3.70 48.47 -54.84
N SER A 4 2.61 47.75 -54.57
CA SER A 4 2.23 47.37 -53.15
C SER A 4 3.06 46.17 -52.73
N LEU A 5 3.80 46.33 -51.62
CA LEU A 5 4.41 45.18 -50.89
C LEU A 5 3.36 44.63 -49.93
N LEU A 6 2.98 43.38 -50.10
CA LEU A 6 2.24 42.58 -49.13
C LEU A 6 3.23 42.00 -48.12
N ALA A 7 3.12 42.43 -46.87
CA ALA A 7 3.86 41.82 -45.77
C ALA A 7 3.10 40.57 -45.25
N PHE A 8 3.70 39.39 -45.40
CA PHE A 8 3.22 38.14 -44.82
C PHE A 8 3.71 38.06 -43.37
N SER A 9 2.79 38.23 -42.39
CA SER A 9 3.07 38.05 -40.97
C SER A 9 2.91 36.56 -40.65
N GLY A 10 4.00 35.82 -40.53
CA GLY A 10 4.00 34.42 -40.17
C GLY A 10 3.76 34.27 -38.66
N LEU A 11 2.65 33.65 -38.27
CA LEU A 11 2.33 33.29 -36.87
C LEU A 11 3.18 32.07 -36.51
N VAL A 12 4.21 32.25 -35.72
CA VAL A 12 5.01 31.16 -35.14
C VAL A 12 4.25 30.57 -33.96
N LEU A 13 3.64 29.40 -34.14
CA LEU A 13 3.00 28.64 -33.08
C LEU A 13 4.12 27.94 -32.27
N CYS A 14 4.44 28.49 -31.07
CA CYS A 14 5.34 27.85 -30.15
C CYS A 14 4.65 26.63 -29.48
N TRP A 15 5.04 25.43 -29.89
CA TRP A 15 4.67 24.21 -29.19
C TRP A 15 5.52 24.09 -27.93
N LEU A 16 4.91 24.35 -26.76
CA LEU A 16 5.53 24.04 -25.48
C LEU A 16 5.32 22.53 -25.22
N PRO A 17 6.39 21.76 -24.97
CA PRO A 17 6.22 20.37 -24.58
C PRO A 17 5.52 20.31 -23.23
N LEU A 18 4.39 19.62 -23.14
CA LEU A 18 3.83 19.23 -21.84
C LEU A 18 4.82 18.28 -21.16
N ALA A 19 5.41 18.73 -20.06
CA ALA A 19 6.18 17.87 -19.20
C ALA A 19 5.24 16.81 -18.59
N VAL A 20 5.37 15.56 -19.02
CA VAL A 20 4.72 14.42 -18.34
C VAL A 20 5.45 14.24 -17.02
N VAL A 21 4.81 14.59 -15.92
CA VAL A 21 5.32 14.26 -14.58
C VAL A 21 5.20 12.74 -14.42
N ALA A 22 6.31 12.08 -14.19
CA ALA A 22 6.31 10.64 -13.93
C ALA A 22 5.54 10.34 -12.64
N GLU A 23 4.68 9.34 -12.69
CA GLU A 23 3.91 8.88 -11.54
C GLU A 23 4.84 8.38 -10.42
N THR A 24 4.64 8.85 -9.21
CA THR A 24 5.44 8.46 -8.05
C THR A 24 5.18 7.00 -7.66
N PHE A 25 6.08 6.40 -6.89
CA PHE A 25 5.87 5.06 -6.34
C PHE A 25 4.57 4.98 -5.53
N GLY A 26 4.29 5.98 -4.69
CA GLY A 26 3.08 6.04 -3.87
C GLY A 26 1.79 6.11 -4.71
N GLU A 27 1.77 6.91 -5.77
CA GLU A 27 0.63 6.98 -6.69
C GLU A 27 0.38 5.64 -7.39
N ARG A 28 1.44 4.95 -7.85
CA ARG A 28 1.32 3.61 -8.43
C ARG A 28 0.81 2.58 -7.41
N LEU A 29 1.27 2.64 -6.14
CA LEU A 29 0.80 1.75 -5.09
C LEU A 29 -0.67 2.02 -4.74
N SER A 30 -1.08 3.29 -4.69
CA SER A 30 -2.48 3.70 -4.55
C SER A 30 -3.35 3.10 -5.68
N ALA A 31 -2.93 3.27 -6.92
CA ALA A 31 -3.66 2.73 -8.09
C ALA A 31 -3.76 1.20 -8.05
N ALA A 32 -2.66 0.51 -7.70
CA ALA A 32 -2.63 -0.94 -7.55
C ALA A 32 -3.55 -1.42 -6.41
N ALA A 33 -3.64 -0.68 -5.31
CA ALA A 33 -4.57 -0.99 -4.23
C ALA A 33 -6.03 -0.78 -4.63
N ILE A 34 -6.35 0.32 -5.34
CA ILE A 34 -7.69 0.59 -5.86
C ILE A 34 -8.13 -0.53 -6.82
N GLU A 35 -7.24 -0.99 -7.69
CA GLU A 35 -7.52 -2.10 -8.61
C GLU A 35 -8.00 -3.34 -7.86
N ARG A 36 -7.48 -3.62 -6.64
CA ARG A 36 -7.91 -4.77 -5.83
C ARG A 36 -9.40 -4.72 -5.47
N THR A 37 -10.04 -3.55 -5.45
CA THR A 37 -11.48 -3.43 -5.17
C THR A 37 -12.37 -3.99 -6.27
N SER A 38 -11.84 -4.23 -7.46
CA SER A 38 -12.55 -4.87 -8.58
C SER A 38 -12.67 -6.38 -8.42
N HIS A 39 -11.93 -7.00 -7.48
CA HIS A 39 -11.90 -8.44 -7.27
C HIS A 39 -12.86 -8.89 -6.17
N SER A 40 -13.61 -9.94 -6.45
CA SER A 40 -14.41 -10.63 -5.43
C SER A 40 -13.50 -11.53 -4.59
N VAL A 41 -13.33 -11.19 -3.31
CA VAL A 41 -12.44 -11.91 -2.39
C VAL A 41 -13.21 -12.31 -1.13
N THR A 42 -13.24 -13.59 -0.84
CA THR A 42 -13.72 -14.12 0.44
C THR A 42 -12.64 -13.94 1.52
N TYR A 43 -13.01 -13.38 2.67
CA TYR A 43 -12.08 -13.23 3.80
C TYR A 43 -11.74 -14.60 4.39
N ASP A 44 -10.48 -15.03 4.24
CA ASP A 44 -10.03 -16.36 4.66
C ASP A 44 -8.66 -16.28 5.35
N PRO A 45 -8.59 -16.41 6.68
CA PRO A 45 -7.36 -16.41 7.45
C PRO A 45 -6.69 -17.80 7.52
N ALA A 46 -7.20 -18.80 6.82
CA ALA A 46 -6.67 -20.16 6.89
C ALA A 46 -5.18 -20.21 6.53
N TYR A 47 -4.47 -21.07 7.21
CA TYR A 47 -3.08 -21.38 6.88
C TYR A 47 -3.00 -22.22 5.60
N VAL A 48 -2.19 -21.77 4.65
CA VAL A 48 -1.97 -22.46 3.36
C VAL A 48 -0.48 -22.59 3.12
N GLN A 49 -0.04 -23.74 2.63
CA GLN A 49 1.32 -23.89 2.11
C GLN A 49 1.45 -23.18 0.78
N LEU A 50 2.41 -22.28 0.69
CA LEU A 50 2.64 -21.43 -0.47
C LEU A 50 3.94 -21.81 -1.18
N ALA A 51 3.99 -21.58 -2.49
CA ALA A 51 5.26 -21.50 -3.21
C ALA A 51 6.17 -20.43 -2.59
N TYR A 52 7.45 -20.47 -2.88
CA TYR A 52 8.41 -19.47 -2.43
C TYR A 52 9.57 -19.37 -3.44
N PRO A 53 9.97 -18.14 -3.84
CA PRO A 53 9.30 -16.87 -3.60
C PRO A 53 8.00 -16.70 -4.41
N GLY A 54 7.26 -15.61 -4.20
CA GLY A 54 6.11 -15.22 -5.02
C GLY A 54 4.82 -16.00 -4.75
N GLY A 55 4.76 -16.80 -3.68
CA GLY A 55 3.56 -17.55 -3.33
C GLY A 55 2.40 -16.65 -2.92
N ASP A 56 1.18 -17.06 -3.26
CA ASP A 56 -0.06 -16.38 -2.89
C ASP A 56 -1.15 -17.40 -2.55
N VAL A 57 -2.12 -16.99 -1.77
CA VAL A 57 -3.37 -17.75 -1.59
C VAL A 57 -4.23 -17.64 -2.84
N ALA A 58 -5.26 -18.50 -2.97
CA ALA A 58 -6.18 -18.45 -4.11
C ALA A 58 -6.68 -17.01 -4.36
N ALA A 59 -6.82 -16.64 -5.63
CA ALA A 59 -7.10 -15.26 -6.03
C ALA A 59 -8.43 -14.72 -5.46
N ASP A 60 -9.40 -15.61 -5.22
CA ASP A 60 -10.71 -15.32 -4.64
C ASP A 60 -10.70 -15.36 -3.09
N ARG A 61 -9.53 -15.48 -2.46
CA ARG A 61 -9.36 -15.53 -1.00
C ARG A 61 -8.30 -14.55 -0.54
N GLY A 62 -8.41 -14.11 0.72
CA GLY A 62 -7.42 -13.22 1.32
C GLY A 62 -7.90 -12.54 2.58
N VAL A 63 -6.96 -11.89 3.27
CA VAL A 63 -7.21 -11.07 4.46
C VAL A 63 -6.75 -9.62 4.20
N CYS A 64 -6.79 -8.76 5.22
CA CYS A 64 -6.35 -7.36 5.08
C CYS A 64 -4.89 -7.23 4.59
N ALA A 65 -3.97 -8.06 5.08
CA ALA A 65 -2.58 -8.05 4.65
C ALA A 65 -2.41 -8.39 3.16
N ASP A 66 -3.26 -9.26 2.60
CA ASP A 66 -3.18 -9.65 1.19
C ASP A 66 -3.52 -8.50 0.23
N VAL A 67 -4.25 -7.47 0.69
CA VAL A 67 -4.44 -6.22 -0.08
C VAL A 67 -3.09 -5.53 -0.30
N VAL A 68 -2.30 -5.35 0.77
CA VAL A 68 -0.98 -4.71 0.71
C VAL A 68 0.01 -5.58 -0.08
N VAL A 69 0.04 -6.88 0.21
CA VAL A 69 0.93 -7.85 -0.48
C VAL A 69 0.69 -7.83 -1.98
N ARG A 70 -0.57 -7.89 -2.42
CA ARG A 70 -0.92 -7.94 -3.83
C ARG A 70 -0.76 -6.60 -4.53
N ALA A 71 -1.02 -5.48 -3.84
CA ALA A 71 -0.77 -4.14 -4.39
C ALA A 71 0.74 -3.93 -4.65
N LEU A 72 1.61 -4.32 -3.70
CA LEU A 72 3.06 -4.25 -3.89
C LEU A 72 3.55 -5.23 -4.96
N ARG A 73 2.98 -6.43 -5.05
CA ARG A 73 3.31 -7.41 -6.09
C ARG A 73 2.99 -6.89 -7.50
N ALA A 74 1.94 -6.10 -7.68
CA ALA A 74 1.65 -5.43 -8.95
C ALA A 74 2.76 -4.43 -9.36
N LEU A 75 3.58 -3.99 -8.40
CA LEU A 75 4.77 -3.17 -8.61
C LEU A 75 6.08 -4.00 -8.57
N GLU A 76 5.98 -5.32 -8.78
CA GLU A 76 7.11 -6.27 -8.81
C GLU A 76 7.83 -6.43 -7.45
N ILE A 77 7.17 -6.08 -6.33
CA ILE A 77 7.71 -6.22 -4.98
C ILE A 77 7.09 -7.43 -4.29
N ASP A 78 7.91 -8.43 -3.99
CA ASP A 78 7.49 -9.65 -3.29
C ASP A 78 7.68 -9.54 -1.77
N LEU A 79 6.63 -9.10 -1.07
CA LEU A 79 6.65 -9.02 0.39
C LEU A 79 6.85 -10.38 1.08
N GLN A 80 6.42 -11.49 0.47
CA GLN A 80 6.68 -12.81 1.03
C GLN A 80 8.18 -13.05 1.15
N LYS A 81 8.91 -12.75 0.08
CA LYS A 81 10.37 -12.89 0.03
C LYS A 81 11.04 -11.94 1.01
N LEU A 82 10.74 -10.65 0.90
CA LEU A 82 11.41 -9.61 1.70
C LEU A 82 11.21 -9.81 3.21
N VAL A 83 9.97 -10.03 3.66
CA VAL A 83 9.67 -10.28 5.08
C VAL A 83 10.34 -11.56 5.56
N HIS A 84 10.32 -12.64 4.77
CA HIS A 84 10.93 -13.90 5.16
C HIS A 84 12.46 -13.80 5.29
N GLU A 85 13.12 -13.10 4.37
CA GLU A 85 14.57 -12.91 4.37
C GLU A 85 15.00 -12.04 5.56
N ASP A 86 14.34 -10.91 5.81
CA ASP A 86 14.63 -10.08 6.97
C ASP A 86 14.36 -10.83 8.30
N MET A 87 13.28 -11.59 8.38
CA MET A 87 13.00 -12.40 9.57
C MET A 87 14.02 -13.52 9.78
N ARG A 88 14.58 -14.11 8.73
CA ARG A 88 15.65 -15.12 8.88
C ARG A 88 16.90 -14.53 9.55
N GLU A 89 17.24 -13.31 9.24
CA GLU A 89 18.41 -12.62 9.78
C GLU A 89 18.14 -11.99 11.15
N ASN A 90 16.91 -11.57 11.40
CA ASN A 90 16.53 -10.72 12.54
C ASN A 90 15.32 -11.24 13.31
N PHE A 91 15.13 -12.57 13.43
CA PHE A 91 13.91 -13.18 13.98
C PHE A 91 13.53 -12.64 15.37
N SER A 92 14.50 -12.44 16.24
CA SER A 92 14.28 -11.91 17.60
C SER A 92 13.75 -10.48 17.64
N ALA A 93 13.86 -9.72 16.56
CA ALA A 93 13.31 -8.36 16.45
C ALA A 93 11.81 -8.35 16.17
N TYR A 94 11.26 -9.47 15.70
CA TYR A 94 9.85 -9.59 15.34
C TYR A 94 8.96 -10.00 16.52
N PRO A 95 7.66 -9.62 16.50
CA PRO A 95 6.75 -9.99 17.58
C PRO A 95 6.55 -11.50 17.70
N ASN A 96 6.68 -12.04 18.92
CA ASN A 96 6.49 -13.47 19.18
C ASN A 96 5.06 -13.80 19.65
N HIS A 97 4.05 -13.33 18.90
CA HIS A 97 2.65 -13.58 19.25
C HIS A 97 2.18 -15.02 19.04
N TRP A 98 2.91 -15.79 18.21
CA TRP A 98 2.49 -17.15 17.81
C TRP A 98 3.41 -18.24 18.34
N GLY A 99 4.36 -17.89 19.21
CA GLY A 99 5.28 -18.85 19.84
C GLY A 99 6.20 -19.59 18.86
N LEU A 100 6.45 -19.01 17.67
CA LEU A 100 7.34 -19.60 16.69
C LEU A 100 8.80 -19.44 17.12
N THR A 101 9.62 -20.41 16.74
CA THR A 101 11.07 -20.40 16.97
C THR A 101 11.87 -20.12 15.70
N ARG A 102 11.18 -19.98 14.57
CA ARG A 102 11.77 -19.68 13.25
C ARG A 102 10.72 -19.03 12.35
N PRO A 103 11.14 -18.30 11.29
CA PRO A 103 10.22 -17.73 10.31
C PRO A 103 9.43 -18.81 9.57
N ASP A 104 8.21 -18.46 9.19
CA ASP A 104 7.33 -19.28 8.35
C ASP A 104 6.95 -18.50 7.08
N LYS A 105 7.59 -18.88 5.96
CA LYS A 105 7.40 -18.27 4.65
C LYS A 105 5.93 -18.29 4.14
N ASN A 106 5.09 -19.16 4.70
CA ASN A 106 3.71 -19.31 4.25
C ASN A 106 2.76 -18.27 4.84
N ILE A 107 3.12 -17.68 6.02
CA ILE A 107 2.16 -16.85 6.76
C ILE A 107 2.74 -15.54 7.28
N ASP A 108 4.06 -15.40 7.45
CA ASP A 108 4.63 -14.27 8.16
C ASP A 108 4.35 -12.92 7.46
N HIS A 109 4.39 -12.87 6.13
CA HIS A 109 4.05 -11.70 5.33
C HIS A 109 2.53 -11.37 5.33
N ARG A 110 1.69 -12.28 5.83
CA ARG A 110 0.24 -12.09 5.99
C ARG A 110 -0.17 -11.69 7.41
N ARG A 111 0.80 -11.48 8.29
CA ARG A 111 0.59 -11.08 9.69
C ARG A 111 0.89 -9.60 9.86
N VAL A 112 -0.14 -8.79 10.14
CA VAL A 112 0.00 -7.33 10.26
C VAL A 112 1.14 -6.91 11.19
N PRO A 113 1.33 -7.46 12.40
CA PRO A 113 2.45 -7.07 13.28
C PRO A 113 3.83 -7.34 12.66
N ASN A 114 3.96 -8.36 11.83
CA ASN A 114 5.22 -8.63 11.12
C ASN A 114 5.43 -7.60 9.99
N LEU A 115 4.38 -7.23 9.26
CA LEU A 115 4.46 -6.17 8.26
C LEU A 115 4.82 -4.82 8.90
N GLU A 116 4.20 -4.46 10.02
CA GLU A 116 4.54 -3.25 10.76
C GLU A 116 6.01 -3.24 11.20
N LYS A 117 6.52 -4.39 11.67
CA LYS A 117 7.93 -4.52 12.07
C LYS A 117 8.85 -4.42 10.86
N PHE A 118 8.56 -5.12 9.77
CA PHE A 118 9.32 -5.05 8.53
C PHE A 118 9.39 -3.62 8.00
N LEU A 119 8.26 -2.96 7.80
CA LEU A 119 8.19 -1.57 7.32
C LEU A 119 8.94 -0.59 8.24
N THR A 120 8.92 -0.83 9.56
CA THR A 120 9.72 -0.02 10.51
C THR A 120 11.21 -0.23 10.30
N ARG A 121 11.65 -1.46 10.06
CA ARG A 121 13.06 -1.81 9.84
C ARG A 121 13.58 -1.28 8.51
N GLU A 122 12.73 -1.24 7.49
CA GLU A 122 13.01 -0.59 6.20
C GLU A 122 13.02 0.95 6.27
N GLY A 123 12.88 1.53 7.46
CA GLY A 123 12.90 2.98 7.65
C GLY A 123 11.64 3.70 7.15
N ALA A 124 10.60 2.96 6.79
CA ALA A 124 9.37 3.53 6.21
C ALA A 124 8.43 4.18 7.25
N ARG A 125 8.67 3.97 8.56
CA ARG A 125 7.77 4.43 9.63
C ARG A 125 7.76 5.95 9.74
N LEU A 126 6.55 6.51 9.75
CA LEU A 126 6.27 7.92 10.01
C LEU A 126 5.54 8.10 11.35
N PRO A 127 5.58 9.31 11.96
CA PRO A 127 4.69 9.64 13.07
C PRO A 127 3.23 9.50 12.66
N SER A 128 2.39 8.94 13.52
CA SER A 128 0.94 9.00 13.33
C SER A 128 0.45 10.41 13.63
N SER A 129 -0.38 10.95 12.76
CA SER A 129 -0.97 12.29 12.85
C SER A 129 -2.48 12.22 12.84
N SER A 130 -3.15 13.25 13.32
CA SER A 130 -4.59 13.46 13.15
C SER A 130 -4.91 14.36 11.96
N ASP A 131 -3.90 14.94 11.30
CA ASP A 131 -4.07 15.74 10.09
C ASP A 131 -4.13 14.83 8.87
N PRO A 132 -5.22 14.80 8.10
CA PRO A 132 -5.34 14.00 6.90
C PRO A 132 -4.33 14.38 5.80
N GLN A 133 -3.77 15.60 5.82
CA GLN A 133 -2.78 16.04 4.84
C GLN A 133 -1.40 15.39 5.01
N ASP A 134 -1.13 14.79 6.16
CA ASP A 134 0.10 14.04 6.39
C ASP A 134 0.13 12.67 5.71
N TYR A 135 -1.04 12.20 5.23
CA TYR A 135 -1.22 10.90 4.58
C TYR A 135 -1.27 11.04 3.07
N LEU A 136 -0.24 10.58 2.39
CA LEU A 136 -0.11 10.65 0.94
C LEU A 136 -0.59 9.35 0.26
N PRO A 137 -0.97 9.40 -1.02
CA PRO A 137 -1.27 8.20 -1.80
C PRO A 137 -0.14 7.17 -1.72
N GLY A 138 -0.49 5.90 -1.46
CA GLY A 138 0.45 4.80 -1.29
C GLY A 138 1.00 4.64 0.13
N ASP A 139 0.70 5.53 1.07
CA ASP A 139 1.01 5.28 2.47
C ASP A 139 0.28 4.02 2.95
N ILE A 140 0.97 3.22 3.75
CA ILE A 140 0.40 2.05 4.40
C ILE A 140 0.06 2.43 5.84
N VAL A 141 -1.16 2.14 6.27
CA VAL A 141 -1.65 2.44 7.61
C VAL A 141 -2.09 1.17 8.30
N ALA A 142 -1.80 1.07 9.60
CA ALA A 142 -2.21 -0.05 10.43
C ALA A 142 -2.99 0.43 11.65
N TRP A 143 -3.92 -0.39 12.11
CA TRP A 143 -4.80 -0.09 13.23
C TRP A 143 -4.97 -1.29 14.16
N ASN A 144 -5.40 -1.01 15.39
CA ASN A 144 -6.05 -1.97 16.25
C ASN A 144 -7.56 -1.71 16.24
N LEU A 145 -8.35 -2.54 15.57
CA LEU A 145 -9.80 -2.37 15.45
C LEU A 145 -10.56 -2.42 16.79
N LYS A 146 -9.96 -3.06 17.82
CA LYS A 146 -10.55 -3.14 19.15
C LYS A 146 -10.14 -2.00 20.09
N GLY A 147 -9.24 -1.11 19.63
CA GLY A 147 -8.71 -0.03 20.45
C GLY A 147 -8.16 -0.54 21.79
N ASP A 148 -8.63 0.01 22.89
CA ASP A 148 -8.20 -0.40 24.25
C ASP A 148 -8.98 -1.61 24.81
N LYS A 149 -9.96 -2.13 24.07
CA LYS A 149 -10.80 -3.28 24.49
C LYS A 149 -10.24 -4.63 24.05
N GLY A 150 -9.05 -4.66 23.47
CA GLY A 150 -8.42 -5.89 23.02
C GLY A 150 -7.47 -5.66 21.85
N TRP A 151 -7.12 -6.73 21.15
CA TRP A 151 -6.18 -6.69 20.05
C TRP A 151 -6.76 -7.35 18.80
N LEU A 152 -6.90 -6.58 17.73
CA LEU A 152 -7.31 -7.04 16.40
C LEU A 152 -6.60 -6.17 15.35
N PRO A 153 -5.38 -6.58 14.94
CA PRO A 153 -4.58 -5.80 14.02
C PRO A 153 -5.19 -5.78 12.62
N HIS A 154 -5.12 -4.63 11.97
CA HIS A 154 -5.64 -4.39 10.64
C HIS A 154 -4.70 -3.48 9.85
N ILE A 155 -4.76 -3.53 8.51
CA ILE A 155 -3.85 -2.79 7.63
C ILE A 155 -4.57 -2.42 6.33
N GLY A 156 -4.18 -1.30 5.73
CA GLY A 156 -4.69 -0.83 4.45
C GLY A 156 -3.73 0.12 3.75
N VAL A 157 -4.09 0.53 2.53
CA VAL A 157 -3.32 1.46 1.69
C VAL A 157 -4.13 2.73 1.48
N VAL A 158 -3.53 3.87 1.81
CA VAL A 158 -4.07 5.21 1.56
C VAL A 158 -4.08 5.49 0.06
N THR A 159 -5.14 6.12 -0.44
CA THR A 159 -5.30 6.38 -1.86
C THR A 159 -5.32 7.88 -2.20
N ASP A 160 -5.25 8.18 -3.50
CA ASP A 160 -5.43 9.53 -4.06
C ASP A 160 -6.90 9.98 -4.06
N LYS A 161 -7.84 9.12 -3.67
CA LYS A 161 -9.28 9.43 -3.62
C LYS A 161 -9.62 10.09 -2.30
N LEU A 162 -10.38 11.17 -2.39
CA LEU A 162 -10.89 11.89 -1.22
C LEU A 162 -12.35 11.52 -0.97
N ALA A 163 -12.68 11.29 0.28
CA ALA A 163 -14.07 11.14 0.72
C ALA A 163 -14.79 12.50 0.77
N ALA A 164 -16.11 12.48 0.94
CA ALA A 164 -16.89 13.71 1.17
C ALA A 164 -16.45 14.48 2.43
N SER A 165 -15.82 13.81 3.39
CA SER A 165 -15.19 14.41 4.57
C SER A 165 -13.93 15.22 4.27
N GLY A 166 -13.36 15.11 3.05
CA GLY A 166 -12.07 15.66 2.66
C GLY A 166 -10.87 14.78 3.08
N ARG A 167 -11.10 13.64 3.72
CA ARG A 167 -10.04 12.69 4.12
C ARG A 167 -9.64 11.80 2.96
N PRO A 168 -8.36 11.38 2.85
CA PRO A 168 -7.96 10.29 1.95
C PRO A 168 -8.72 9.01 2.28
N MET A 169 -9.27 8.36 1.24
CA MET A 169 -9.88 7.04 1.36
C MET A 169 -8.82 5.95 1.42
N VAL A 170 -9.14 4.84 2.07
CA VAL A 170 -8.22 3.71 2.26
C VAL A 170 -8.79 2.46 1.62
N VAL A 171 -7.94 1.71 0.90
CA VAL A 171 -8.28 0.35 0.47
C VAL A 171 -7.84 -0.64 1.53
N HIS A 172 -8.80 -1.42 2.01
CA HIS A 172 -8.58 -2.48 3.00
C HIS A 172 -9.58 -3.62 2.81
N ASN A 173 -9.43 -4.72 3.56
CA ASN A 173 -10.40 -5.82 3.58
C ASN A 173 -10.69 -6.21 5.03
N ILE A 174 -11.90 -5.90 5.50
CA ILE A 174 -12.36 -6.20 6.86
C ILE A 174 -13.36 -7.38 6.90
N GLY A 175 -13.57 -8.07 5.78
CA GLY A 175 -14.47 -9.23 5.71
C GLY A 175 -15.29 -9.33 4.43
N ALA A 176 -15.66 -8.21 3.83
CA ALA A 176 -16.51 -8.17 2.63
C ALA A 176 -15.72 -8.05 1.31
N GLY A 177 -14.47 -8.47 1.30
CA GLY A 177 -13.53 -8.24 0.20
C GLY A 177 -12.85 -6.86 0.27
N PRO A 178 -11.89 -6.57 -0.63
CA PRO A 178 -11.24 -5.28 -0.68
C PRO A 178 -12.24 -4.16 -0.99
N LYS A 179 -12.19 -3.09 -0.20
CA LYS A 179 -13.08 -1.92 -0.32
C LYS A 179 -12.29 -0.64 -0.21
N LEU A 180 -12.74 0.39 -0.92
CA LEU A 180 -12.28 1.76 -0.80
C LEU A 180 -13.24 2.52 0.13
N GLU A 181 -12.79 2.89 1.33
CA GLU A 181 -13.65 3.43 2.38
C GLU A 181 -13.02 4.64 3.09
N ASP A 182 -13.86 5.51 3.66
CA ASP A 182 -13.45 6.66 4.47
C ASP A 182 -13.25 6.23 5.93
N VAL A 183 -12.15 5.53 6.21
CA VAL A 183 -11.90 4.89 7.51
C VAL A 183 -10.54 5.26 8.13
N LEU A 184 -9.84 6.23 7.56
CA LEU A 184 -8.46 6.56 7.95
C LEU A 184 -8.29 6.74 9.46
N PHE A 185 -9.27 7.36 10.13
CA PHE A 185 -9.24 7.67 11.56
C PHE A 185 -10.33 6.96 12.39
N ASP A 186 -10.97 5.93 11.82
CA ASP A 186 -12.08 5.26 12.51
C ASP A 186 -11.62 4.35 13.65
N TRP A 187 -10.34 3.95 13.65
CA TRP A 187 -9.78 3.04 14.65
C TRP A 187 -8.45 3.55 15.22
N LYS A 188 -8.03 2.96 16.32
CA LYS A 188 -6.74 3.27 16.96
C LYS A 188 -5.57 2.91 16.02
N MET A 189 -4.95 3.93 15.45
CA MET A 189 -3.81 3.75 14.58
C MET A 189 -2.60 3.20 15.35
N THR A 190 -1.95 2.17 14.81
CA THR A 190 -0.74 1.54 15.35
C THR A 190 0.50 1.85 14.51
N GLY A 191 0.32 2.19 13.24
CA GLY A 191 1.41 2.53 12.35
C GLY A 191 0.97 3.36 11.14
N HIS A 192 1.90 4.22 10.71
CA HIS A 192 1.86 4.98 9.45
C HIS A 192 3.20 4.78 8.76
N TYR A 193 3.20 4.34 7.51
CA TYR A 193 4.40 3.97 6.78
C TYR A 193 4.35 4.51 5.36
N ARG A 194 5.44 5.14 4.92
CA ARG A 194 5.68 5.55 3.54
C ARG A 194 6.81 4.70 2.98
N TYR A 195 6.43 3.58 2.39
CA TYR A 195 7.39 2.64 1.81
C TYR A 195 7.76 3.09 0.39
N SER A 196 9.02 2.99 0.08
CA SER A 196 9.54 3.09 -1.29
C SER A 196 10.37 1.85 -1.57
N ALA A 197 10.29 1.31 -2.79
CA ALA A 197 11.17 0.23 -3.17
C ALA A 197 12.64 0.68 -3.04
N PRO A 198 13.56 -0.21 -2.65
CA PRO A 198 14.99 0.06 -2.78
C PRO A 198 15.30 0.45 -4.23
N ASP A 199 16.14 1.46 -4.42
CA ASP A 199 16.67 1.78 -5.74
C ASP A 199 17.45 0.56 -6.26
N ASN A 200 17.03 0.02 -7.41
CA ASN A 200 17.72 -1.08 -8.09
C ASN A 200 18.99 -0.60 -8.77
#